data_b16fa74ebf9b506b5eed5ccb1aeacc7b
#
_entry.id   b16fa74ebf9b506b5eed5ccb1aeacc7b
#
_cell.length_a   1.000
_cell.length_b   1.000
_cell.length_c   1.000
_cell.angle_alpha   90.00
_cell.angle_beta   90.00
_cell.angle_gamma   90.00
#
_symmetry.space_group_name_H-M   'P 1'
#
loop_
_entity.id
_entity.type
_entity.pdbx_description
1 polymer ?
#
loop_
_entity_poly.entity_id
_entity_poly.type
_entity_poly.pdbx_seq_one_letter_code
_entity_poly.pdbx_strand_id
1 'polypeptide(L)'
;MYTGTLTGMLIANALYAAIVTRMSRRRFIPIAYRFAVANLFVFFLLMRWIPAAQERTILAPIFFIWVSVFNLFATTMFWSFMADVFTPEQAKRLFGFIAVGGSIGGIVGGLVTSSLAGKLSTGLFLLITAVMLEIAAQCVRRFPTDFRTHDEESEQPIGGKFWEGATHIVRSPYLLGLAGFLMIYTITNTWAYFQQSDLTGHQLQDRAARTSFLANIDIAVNTITVLIQVFLTG
;
A
#
# COMPACT_ATOMS: atom_id res chain seq x y z
N MET A 1 -9.77 16.06 -7.14
CA MET A 1 -9.22 14.96 -6.33
C MET A 1 -7.99 14.33 -6.99
N TYR A 2 -8.04 13.85 -8.21
CA TYR A 2 -6.95 13.13 -8.89
C TYR A 2 -5.66 13.94 -9.06
N THR A 3 -5.77 15.22 -9.43
CA THR A 3 -4.60 16.13 -9.49
C THR A 3 -3.90 16.27 -8.13
N GLY A 4 -4.67 16.38 -7.05
CA GLY A 4 -4.13 16.42 -5.69
C GLY A 4 -3.39 15.12 -5.30
N THR A 5 -3.96 13.96 -5.66
CA THR A 5 -3.31 12.65 -5.43
C THR A 5 -2.01 12.53 -6.23
N LEU A 6 -2.00 12.92 -7.52
CA LEU A 6 -0.80 12.92 -8.36
C LEU A 6 0.30 13.82 -7.78
N THR A 7 -0.05 15.05 -7.42
CA THR A 7 0.90 16.00 -6.81
C THR A 7 1.42 15.47 -5.48
N GLY A 8 0.52 14.92 -4.63
CA GLY A 8 0.88 14.31 -3.36
C GLY A 8 1.84 13.12 -3.54
N MET A 9 1.60 12.25 -4.53
CA MET A 9 2.47 11.12 -4.84
C MET A 9 3.86 11.57 -5.31
N LEU A 10 3.95 12.59 -6.17
CA LEU A 10 5.23 13.13 -6.64
C LEU A 10 6.04 13.71 -5.47
N ILE A 11 5.40 14.50 -4.61
CA ILE A 11 6.04 15.07 -3.42
C ILE A 11 6.47 13.96 -2.45
N ALA A 12 5.61 12.99 -2.18
CA ALA A 12 5.91 11.88 -1.29
C ALA A 12 7.07 11.03 -1.81
N ASN A 13 7.15 10.75 -3.12
CA ASN A 13 8.27 10.04 -3.71
C ASN A 13 9.58 10.82 -3.61
N ALA A 14 9.56 12.14 -3.83
CA ALA A 14 10.75 12.97 -3.67
C ALA A 14 11.23 13.00 -2.21
N LEU A 15 10.31 13.15 -1.25
CA LEU A 15 10.61 13.09 0.19
C LEU A 15 11.15 11.71 0.60
N TYR A 16 10.53 10.64 0.08
CA TYR A 16 11.01 9.28 0.32
C TYR A 16 12.45 9.09 -0.14
N ALA A 17 12.74 9.44 -1.39
CA ALA A 17 14.09 9.37 -1.93
C ALA A 17 15.10 10.13 -1.05
N ALA A 18 14.75 11.36 -0.62
CA ALA A 18 15.61 12.19 0.22
C ALA A 18 15.84 11.61 1.62
N ILE A 19 14.87 10.89 2.19
CA ILE A 19 14.96 10.30 3.53
C ILE A 19 15.70 8.95 3.47
N VAL A 20 15.39 8.11 2.49
CA VAL A 20 16.02 6.78 2.31
C VAL A 20 17.52 6.89 2.04
N THR A 21 17.95 7.98 1.39
CA THR A 21 19.40 8.25 1.20
C THR A 21 20.14 8.56 2.50
N ARG A 22 19.43 8.86 3.60
CA ARG A 22 20.02 9.27 4.89
C ARG A 22 19.84 8.24 6.02
N MET A 23 18.94 7.25 5.84
CA MET A 23 18.60 6.30 6.89
C MET A 23 18.53 4.88 6.34
N SER A 24 18.92 3.88 7.13
CA SER A 24 18.69 2.47 6.76
C SER A 24 17.18 2.18 6.71
N ARG A 25 16.73 1.42 5.71
CA ARG A 25 15.30 1.07 5.53
C ARG A 25 14.70 0.40 6.75
N ARG A 26 15.47 -0.44 7.44
CA ARG A 26 15.03 -1.13 8.67
C ARG A 26 14.61 -0.18 9.80
N ARG A 27 15.28 0.97 9.92
CA ARG A 27 14.90 2.01 10.89
C ARG A 27 13.79 2.89 10.37
N PHE A 28 13.81 3.18 9.09
CA PHE A 28 12.86 4.07 8.46
C PHE A 28 11.44 3.49 8.39
N ILE A 29 11.27 2.19 8.02
CA ILE A 29 9.96 1.56 7.85
C ILE A 29 9.11 1.60 9.13
N PRO A 30 9.60 1.20 10.32
CA PRO A 30 8.81 1.31 11.55
C PRO A 30 8.44 2.76 11.92
N ILE A 31 9.32 3.72 11.61
CA ILE A 31 9.04 5.14 11.85
C ILE A 31 7.93 5.61 10.92
N ALA A 32 8.00 5.29 9.62
CA ALA A 32 6.98 5.65 8.65
C ALA A 32 5.61 5.03 8.97
N TYR A 33 5.57 3.78 9.39
CA TYR A 33 4.32 3.13 9.80
C TYR A 33 3.74 3.76 11.08
N ARG A 34 4.56 4.11 12.06
CA ARG A 34 4.09 4.83 13.26
C ARG A 34 3.62 6.24 12.96
N PHE A 35 4.30 6.92 12.04
CA PHE A 35 3.79 8.20 11.53
C PHE A 35 2.41 8.04 10.91
N ALA A 36 2.18 6.97 10.13
CA ALA A 36 0.86 6.67 9.57
C ALA A 36 -0.17 6.34 10.67
N VAL A 37 0.21 5.54 11.67
CA VAL A 37 -0.65 5.27 12.84
C VAL A 37 -1.07 6.56 13.54
N ALA A 38 -0.13 7.48 13.77
CA ALA A 38 -0.42 8.78 14.37
C ALA A 38 -1.39 9.60 13.50
N ASN A 39 -1.20 9.62 12.16
CA ASN A 39 -2.13 10.29 11.24
C ASN A 39 -3.53 9.65 11.27
N LEU A 40 -3.63 8.31 11.27
CA LEU A 40 -4.93 7.63 11.39
C LEU A 40 -5.65 8.01 12.69
N PHE A 41 -4.90 8.14 13.78
CA PHE A 41 -5.47 8.58 15.04
C PHE A 41 -5.93 10.04 14.99
N VAL A 42 -5.18 10.93 14.34
CA VAL A 42 -5.60 12.32 14.09
C VAL A 42 -6.87 12.35 13.24
N PHE A 43 -6.96 11.57 12.15
CA PHE A 43 -8.18 11.47 11.34
C PHE A 43 -9.36 10.94 12.15
N PHE A 44 -9.15 9.93 13.00
CA PHE A 44 -10.18 9.43 13.91
C PHE A 44 -10.72 10.53 14.83
N LEU A 45 -9.84 11.32 15.45
CA LEU A 45 -10.25 12.44 16.30
C LEU A 45 -11.00 13.51 15.50
N LEU A 46 -10.48 13.88 14.32
CA LEU A 46 -11.14 14.88 13.47
C LEU A 46 -12.55 14.44 13.04
N MET A 47 -12.73 13.17 12.67
CA MET A 47 -14.06 12.61 12.34
C MET A 47 -15.04 12.65 13.51
N ARG A 48 -14.54 12.66 14.75
CA ARG A 48 -15.39 12.73 15.95
C ARG A 48 -15.80 14.17 16.31
N TRP A 49 -14.96 15.16 15.94
CA TRP A 49 -15.12 16.55 16.37
C TRP A 49 -15.72 17.44 15.26
N ILE A 50 -15.56 17.07 14.00
CA ILE A 50 -16.01 17.87 12.86
C ILE A 50 -17.46 17.51 12.50
N PRO A 51 -18.34 18.52 12.23
CA PRO A 51 -19.71 18.29 11.78
C PRO A 51 -19.73 17.47 10.48
N ALA A 52 -20.72 16.57 10.34
CA ALA A 52 -20.82 15.63 9.21
C ALA A 52 -20.80 16.30 7.81
N ALA A 53 -21.27 17.53 7.68
CA ALA A 53 -21.23 18.29 6.44
C ALA A 53 -19.78 18.66 6.04
N GLN A 54 -18.97 19.11 7.00
CA GLN A 54 -17.55 19.43 6.77
C GLN A 54 -16.69 18.18 6.62
N GLU A 55 -17.03 17.08 7.32
CA GLU A 55 -16.40 15.77 7.14
C GLU A 55 -16.46 15.33 5.69
N ARG A 56 -17.63 15.40 5.05
CA ARG A 56 -17.81 14.98 3.65
C ARG A 56 -17.10 15.89 2.67
N THR A 57 -17.08 17.18 2.91
CA THR A 57 -16.62 18.18 1.95
C THR A 57 -15.11 18.40 2.00
N ILE A 58 -14.51 18.34 3.18
CA ILE A 58 -13.10 18.70 3.41
C ILE A 58 -12.28 17.50 3.84
N LEU A 59 -12.72 16.80 4.90
CA LEU A 59 -11.91 15.75 5.51
C LEU A 59 -11.80 14.50 4.64
N ALA A 60 -12.90 14.06 4.02
CA ALA A 60 -12.90 12.87 3.18
C ALA A 60 -11.98 13.00 1.95
N PRO A 61 -11.94 14.11 1.19
CA PRO A 61 -10.96 14.31 0.13
C PRO A 61 -9.51 14.29 0.62
N ILE A 62 -9.22 14.95 1.73
CA ILE A 62 -7.87 14.98 2.31
C ILE A 62 -7.45 13.57 2.75
N PHE A 63 -8.33 12.85 3.42
CA PHE A 63 -8.09 11.46 3.81
C PHE A 63 -7.87 10.55 2.61
N PHE A 64 -8.66 10.69 1.55
CA PHE A 64 -8.52 9.92 0.31
C PHE A 64 -7.14 10.13 -0.33
N ILE A 65 -6.68 11.38 -0.45
CA ILE A 65 -5.36 11.71 -0.99
C ILE A 65 -4.28 11.09 -0.10
N TRP A 66 -4.39 11.28 1.21
CA TRP A 66 -3.41 10.77 2.17
C TRP A 66 -3.31 9.23 2.12
N VAL A 67 -4.45 8.51 2.16
CA VAL A 67 -4.44 7.04 2.14
C VAL A 67 -3.91 6.49 0.82
N SER A 68 -4.21 7.15 -0.30
CA SER A 68 -3.71 6.76 -1.62
C SER A 68 -2.19 6.88 -1.72
N VAL A 69 -1.64 8.01 -1.24
CA VAL A 69 -0.20 8.24 -1.18
C VAL A 69 0.48 7.25 -0.23
N PHE A 70 -0.10 7.05 0.95
CA PHE A 70 0.46 6.14 1.94
C PHE A 70 0.44 4.68 1.47
N ASN A 71 -0.62 4.24 0.80
CA ASN A 71 -0.73 2.88 0.27
C ASN A 71 0.40 2.57 -0.74
N LEU A 72 0.61 3.46 -1.72
CA LEU A 72 1.72 3.32 -2.66
C LEU A 72 3.07 3.27 -1.94
N PHE A 73 3.24 4.16 -0.96
CA PHE A 73 4.45 4.27 -0.18
C PHE A 73 4.73 3.01 0.67
N ALA A 74 3.72 2.51 1.37
CA ALA A 74 3.82 1.30 2.18
C ALA A 74 4.19 0.08 1.34
N THR A 75 3.56 -0.08 0.17
CA THR A 75 3.85 -1.17 -0.78
C THR A 75 5.29 -1.08 -1.31
N THR A 76 5.72 0.11 -1.72
CA THR A 76 7.08 0.34 -2.21
C THR A 76 8.13 0.06 -1.13
N MET A 77 7.89 0.51 0.10
CA MET A 77 8.78 0.24 1.24
C MET A 77 8.87 -1.26 1.54
N PHE A 78 7.75 -1.95 1.53
CA PHE A 78 7.70 -3.38 1.79
C PHE A 78 8.55 -4.16 0.76
N TRP A 79 8.32 -3.96 -0.53
CA TRP A 79 9.07 -4.66 -1.57
C TRP A 79 10.54 -4.27 -1.60
N SER A 80 10.85 -3.01 -1.33
CA SER A 80 12.24 -2.57 -1.18
C SER A 80 12.94 -3.26 -0.02
N PHE A 81 12.26 -3.42 1.13
CA PHE A 81 12.80 -4.15 2.27
C PHE A 81 13.01 -5.63 1.93
N MET A 82 12.06 -6.27 1.26
CA MET A 82 12.20 -7.67 0.84
C MET A 82 13.40 -7.87 -0.12
N ALA A 83 13.60 -6.92 -1.04
CA ALA A 83 14.74 -6.95 -1.96
C ALA A 83 16.11 -6.79 -1.26
N ASP A 84 16.14 -6.07 -0.13
CA ASP A 84 17.36 -5.91 0.66
C ASP A 84 17.65 -7.11 1.60
N VAL A 85 16.61 -7.84 1.98
CA VAL A 85 16.72 -8.96 2.93
C VAL A 85 17.11 -10.25 2.23
N PHE A 86 16.59 -10.49 1.02
CA PHE A 86 16.78 -11.76 0.31
C PHE A 86 17.75 -11.65 -0.85
N THR A 87 18.62 -12.66 -1.03
CA THR A 87 19.42 -12.79 -2.26
C THR A 87 18.52 -13.01 -3.49
N PRO A 88 19.00 -12.74 -4.72
CA PRO A 88 18.25 -13.03 -5.95
C PRO A 88 17.76 -14.47 -6.04
N GLU A 89 18.55 -15.46 -5.55
CA GLU A 89 18.21 -16.88 -5.54
C GLU A 89 17.09 -17.19 -4.53
N GLN A 90 17.16 -16.58 -3.34
CA GLN A 90 16.12 -16.71 -2.32
C GLN A 90 14.84 -15.99 -2.76
N ALA A 91 14.96 -14.80 -3.36
CA ALA A 91 13.85 -14.01 -3.86
C ALA A 91 12.98 -14.79 -4.87
N LYS A 92 13.61 -15.50 -5.82
CA LYS A 92 12.90 -16.35 -6.80
C LYS A 92 12.00 -17.40 -6.16
N ARG A 93 12.37 -17.90 -4.98
CA ARG A 93 11.63 -18.96 -4.27
C ARG A 93 10.61 -18.38 -3.29
N LEU A 94 10.96 -17.29 -2.61
CA LEU A 94 10.21 -16.79 -1.46
C LEU A 94 9.19 -15.72 -1.83
N PHE A 95 9.41 -14.94 -2.91
CA PHE A 95 8.49 -13.86 -3.28
C PHE A 95 7.10 -14.36 -3.65
N GLY A 96 6.99 -15.56 -4.23
CA GLY A 96 5.70 -16.21 -4.46
C GLY A 96 4.93 -16.45 -3.15
N PHE A 97 5.59 -17.04 -2.14
CA PHE A 97 4.97 -17.28 -0.83
C PHE A 97 4.63 -15.99 -0.08
N ILE A 98 5.49 -14.96 -0.18
CA ILE A 98 5.22 -13.65 0.40
C ILE A 98 4.00 -13.01 -0.26
N ALA A 99 3.87 -13.13 -1.59
CA ALA A 99 2.70 -12.64 -2.32
C ALA A 99 1.41 -13.36 -1.92
N VAL A 100 1.46 -14.69 -1.68
CA VAL A 100 0.32 -15.45 -1.10
C VAL A 100 -0.09 -14.87 0.24
N GLY A 101 0.88 -14.52 1.12
CA GLY A 101 0.60 -13.85 2.39
C GLY A 101 -0.16 -12.53 2.22
N GLY A 102 0.21 -11.74 1.19
CA GLY A 102 -0.50 -10.52 0.82
C GLY A 102 -1.95 -10.78 0.40
N SER A 103 -2.17 -11.81 -0.43
CA SER A 103 -3.51 -12.20 -0.89
C SER A 103 -4.39 -12.71 0.27
N ILE A 104 -3.82 -13.50 1.19
CA ILE A 104 -4.50 -13.93 2.43
C ILE A 104 -4.86 -12.71 3.28
N GLY A 105 -3.94 -11.76 3.42
CA GLY A 105 -4.21 -10.49 4.09
C GLY A 105 -5.38 -9.71 3.48
N GLY A 106 -5.48 -9.70 2.15
CA GLY A 106 -6.61 -9.11 1.42
C GLY A 106 -7.95 -9.83 1.73
N ILE A 107 -7.95 -11.16 1.76
CA ILE A 107 -9.14 -11.96 2.14
C ILE A 107 -9.56 -11.64 3.58
N VAL A 108 -8.63 -11.68 4.53
CA VAL A 108 -8.92 -11.39 5.95
C VAL A 108 -9.42 -9.95 6.11
N GLY A 109 -8.78 -8.98 5.45
CA GLY A 109 -9.22 -7.58 5.45
C GLY A 109 -10.62 -7.40 4.87
N GLY A 110 -10.92 -8.06 3.76
CA GLY A 110 -12.25 -8.09 3.15
C GLY A 110 -13.32 -8.70 4.08
N LEU A 111 -13.02 -9.85 4.71
CA LEU A 111 -13.93 -10.49 5.69
C LEU A 111 -14.19 -9.58 6.89
N VAL A 112 -13.17 -8.98 7.46
CA VAL A 112 -13.33 -8.02 8.57
C VAL A 112 -14.18 -6.84 8.13
N THR A 113 -13.91 -6.26 6.97
CA THR A 113 -14.66 -5.13 6.44
C THR A 113 -16.11 -5.47 6.15
N SER A 114 -16.38 -6.57 5.43
CA SER A 114 -17.74 -6.97 5.07
C SER A 114 -18.60 -7.33 6.31
N SER A 115 -18.00 -8.02 7.29
CA SER A 115 -18.67 -8.42 8.52
C SER A 115 -19.01 -7.26 9.46
N LEU A 116 -18.23 -6.18 9.40
CA LEU A 116 -18.32 -5.06 10.34
C LEU A 116 -18.90 -3.78 9.70
N ALA A 117 -19.07 -3.74 8.36
CA ALA A 117 -19.48 -2.54 7.63
C ALA A 117 -20.78 -1.91 8.11
N GLY A 118 -21.76 -2.74 8.56
CA GLY A 118 -23.03 -2.27 9.12
C GLY A 118 -23.02 -2.07 10.64
N LYS A 119 -21.95 -2.48 11.33
CA LYS A 119 -21.89 -2.49 12.81
C LYS A 119 -20.97 -1.43 13.39
N LEU A 120 -19.94 -1.03 12.64
CA LEU A 120 -18.92 -0.10 13.10
C LEU A 120 -18.98 1.22 12.35
N SER A 121 -18.65 2.29 13.06
CA SER A 121 -18.40 3.60 12.44
C SER A 121 -17.10 3.59 11.63
N THR A 122 -17.00 4.46 10.62
CA THR A 122 -15.77 4.64 9.83
C THR A 122 -14.55 4.90 10.70
N GLY A 123 -14.70 5.68 11.79
CA GLY A 123 -13.61 5.95 12.72
C GLY A 123 -13.03 4.70 13.39
N LEU A 124 -13.87 3.72 13.73
CA LEU A 124 -13.40 2.47 14.33
C LEU A 124 -12.59 1.62 13.33
N PHE A 125 -12.91 1.67 12.03
CA PHE A 125 -12.07 1.04 11.01
C PHE A 125 -10.66 1.65 10.94
N LEU A 126 -10.52 2.97 11.17
CA LEU A 126 -9.20 3.60 11.24
C LEU A 126 -8.36 3.06 12.39
N LEU A 127 -8.99 2.80 13.54
CA LEU A 127 -8.29 2.22 14.70
C LEU A 127 -7.86 0.77 14.43
N ILE A 128 -8.71 -0.04 13.79
CA ILE A 128 -8.33 -1.40 13.37
C ILE A 128 -7.14 -1.35 12.41
N THR A 129 -7.16 -0.46 11.42
CA THR A 129 -6.06 -0.25 10.48
C THR A 129 -4.79 0.19 11.21
N ALA A 130 -4.88 1.08 12.19
CA ALA A 130 -3.76 1.52 13.00
C ALA A 130 -3.11 0.37 13.78
N VAL A 131 -3.92 -0.51 14.37
CA VAL A 131 -3.44 -1.73 15.06
C VAL A 131 -2.72 -2.66 14.08
N MET A 132 -3.28 -2.90 12.88
CA MET A 132 -2.66 -3.74 11.86
C MET A 132 -1.32 -3.15 11.39
N LEU A 133 -1.22 -1.84 11.21
CA LEU A 133 0.04 -1.17 10.86
C LEU A 133 1.09 -1.27 11.97
N GLU A 134 0.70 -1.16 13.25
CA GLU A 134 1.66 -1.35 14.35
C GLU A 134 2.14 -2.80 14.42
N ILE A 135 1.27 -3.79 14.18
CA ILE A 135 1.67 -5.21 14.06
C ILE A 135 2.68 -5.36 12.93
N ALA A 136 2.44 -4.79 11.75
CA ALA A 136 3.36 -4.82 10.62
C ALA A 136 4.71 -4.17 10.97
N ALA A 137 4.69 -3.01 11.66
CA ALA A 137 5.91 -2.35 12.13
C ALA A 137 6.71 -3.23 13.11
N GLN A 138 6.03 -3.95 14.01
CA GLN A 138 6.68 -4.89 14.93
C GLN A 138 7.26 -6.11 14.20
N CYS A 139 6.58 -6.65 13.19
CA CYS A 139 7.11 -7.72 12.36
C CYS A 139 8.43 -7.32 11.69
N VAL A 140 8.50 -6.12 11.08
CA VAL A 140 9.73 -5.61 10.47
C VAL A 140 10.86 -5.45 11.51
N ARG A 141 10.56 -4.94 12.71
CA ARG A 141 11.56 -4.76 13.78
C ARG A 141 12.12 -6.08 14.30
N ARG A 142 11.27 -7.12 14.37
CA ARG A 142 11.62 -8.44 14.89
C ARG A 142 12.12 -9.39 13.81
N PHE A 143 12.24 -8.92 12.57
CA PHE A 143 12.69 -9.77 11.48
C PHE A 143 14.11 -10.28 11.76
N PRO A 144 14.37 -11.62 11.66
CA PRO A 144 15.68 -12.20 11.95
C PRO A 144 16.78 -11.61 11.07
N THR A 145 17.97 -11.42 11.66
CA THR A 145 19.14 -10.89 10.95
C THR A 145 19.89 -11.95 10.16
N ASP A 146 19.67 -13.23 10.47
CA ASP A 146 20.42 -14.37 9.91
C ASP A 146 20.15 -14.61 8.41
N PHE A 147 19.09 -14.05 7.87
CA PHE A 147 18.77 -14.10 6.42
C PHE A 147 19.48 -13.02 5.60
N ARG A 148 20.29 -12.18 6.24
CA ARG A 148 21.01 -11.11 5.55
C ARG A 148 22.12 -11.68 4.69
N THR A 149 22.17 -11.29 3.45
CA THR A 149 23.39 -11.31 2.64
C THR A 149 24.47 -10.51 3.33
N HIS A 150 25.65 -11.08 3.39
CA HIS A 150 26.84 -10.72 4.17
C HIS A 150 27.48 -9.34 3.87
N ASP A 151 26.77 -8.39 3.30
CA ASP A 151 27.38 -7.11 2.96
C ASP A 151 27.00 -6.04 3.98
N GLU A 152 28.02 -5.59 4.73
CA GLU A 152 28.00 -4.36 5.52
C GLU A 152 27.54 -3.12 4.67
N GLU A 153 27.55 -3.24 3.34
CA GLU A 153 27.02 -2.28 2.38
C GLU A 153 25.50 -2.08 2.48
N SER A 154 24.74 -3.07 2.97
CA SER A 154 23.27 -2.94 3.12
C SER A 154 22.82 -2.00 4.26
N GLU A 155 23.72 -1.62 5.16
CA GLU A 155 23.48 -0.58 6.16
C GLU A 155 23.85 0.84 5.69
N GLN A 156 24.54 0.95 4.55
CA GLN A 156 24.90 2.25 4.00
C GLN A 156 23.66 2.93 3.39
N PRO A 157 23.54 4.25 3.53
CA PRO A 157 22.52 5.01 2.83
C PRO A 157 22.68 4.77 1.33
N ILE A 158 21.58 4.48 0.65
CA ILE A 158 21.60 4.29 -0.81
C ILE A 158 21.96 5.64 -1.42
N GLY A 159 23.25 5.83 -1.69
CA GLY A 159 23.75 6.99 -2.43
C GLY A 159 23.17 6.99 -3.85
N GLY A 160 22.88 8.17 -4.40
CA GLY A 160 22.38 8.34 -5.76
C GLY A 160 21.52 9.59 -5.88
N LYS A 161 21.56 10.23 -7.04
CA LYS A 161 20.68 11.37 -7.32
C LYS A 161 19.30 10.84 -7.75
N PHE A 162 18.22 11.48 -7.30
CA PHE A 162 16.84 11.15 -7.66
C PHE A 162 16.64 10.92 -9.20
N TRP A 163 17.32 11.70 -10.02
CA TRP A 163 17.25 11.60 -11.49
C TRP A 163 18.08 10.47 -12.09
N GLU A 164 18.93 9.83 -11.34
CA GLU A 164 19.81 8.75 -11.85
C GLU A 164 18.99 7.52 -12.26
N GLY A 165 17.99 7.15 -11.44
CA GLY A 165 17.04 6.08 -11.77
C GLY A 165 16.23 6.40 -13.05
N ALA A 166 15.71 7.61 -13.18
CA ALA A 166 14.97 8.03 -14.36
C ALA A 166 15.86 8.00 -15.64
N THR A 167 17.10 8.44 -15.53
CA THR A 167 18.06 8.40 -16.64
C THR A 167 18.40 6.96 -17.06
N HIS A 168 18.53 6.05 -16.09
CA HIS A 168 18.75 4.63 -16.38
C HIS A 168 17.54 3.97 -17.10
N ILE A 169 16.30 4.30 -16.70
CA ILE A 169 15.10 3.79 -17.37
C ILE A 169 15.07 4.24 -18.84
N VAL A 170 15.31 5.52 -19.11
CA VAL A 170 15.26 6.07 -20.48
C VAL A 170 16.38 5.51 -21.37
N ARG A 171 17.54 5.18 -20.80
CA ARG A 171 18.69 4.65 -21.55
C ARG A 171 18.61 3.15 -21.83
N SER A 172 17.81 2.40 -21.09
CA SER A 172 17.65 0.96 -21.26
C SER A 172 16.34 0.63 -21.99
N PRO A 173 16.37 0.10 -23.23
CA PRO A 173 15.16 -0.31 -23.95
C PRO A 173 14.31 -1.33 -23.17
N TYR A 174 14.96 -2.21 -22.41
CA TYR A 174 14.29 -3.20 -21.57
C TYR A 174 13.51 -2.50 -20.43
N LEU A 175 14.15 -1.58 -19.70
CA LEU A 175 13.50 -0.86 -18.61
C LEU A 175 12.39 0.06 -19.13
N LEU A 176 12.58 0.67 -20.30
CA LEU A 176 11.57 1.49 -20.95
C LEU A 176 10.34 0.66 -21.36
N GLY A 177 10.56 -0.53 -21.93
CA GLY A 177 9.48 -1.48 -22.25
C GLY A 177 8.73 -1.92 -21.01
N LEU A 178 9.42 -2.25 -19.92
CA LEU A 178 8.82 -2.60 -18.63
C LEU A 178 8.02 -1.42 -18.05
N ALA A 179 8.55 -0.22 -18.09
CA ALA A 179 7.85 0.99 -17.64
C ALA A 179 6.58 1.25 -18.47
N GLY A 180 6.65 1.09 -19.80
CA GLY A 180 5.50 1.18 -20.70
C GLY A 180 4.42 0.14 -20.38
N PHE A 181 4.82 -1.11 -20.16
CA PHE A 181 3.90 -2.20 -19.74
C PHE A 181 3.20 -1.84 -18.43
N LEU A 182 3.94 -1.42 -17.40
CA LEU A 182 3.38 -1.03 -16.12
C LEU A 182 2.45 0.17 -16.22
N MET A 183 2.76 1.13 -17.10
CA MET A 183 1.91 2.28 -17.36
C MET A 183 0.57 1.87 -17.95
N ILE A 184 0.56 1.05 -19.00
CA ILE A 184 -0.68 0.55 -19.64
C ILE A 184 -1.48 -0.28 -18.64
N TYR A 185 -0.83 -1.17 -17.90
CA TYR A 185 -1.44 -1.98 -16.84
C TYR A 185 -2.13 -1.09 -15.79
N THR A 186 -1.45 -0.05 -15.31
CA THR A 186 -1.99 0.86 -14.31
C THR A 186 -3.17 1.66 -14.83
N ILE A 187 -3.11 2.16 -16.07
CA ILE A 187 -4.23 2.89 -16.72
C ILE A 187 -5.45 1.98 -16.81
N THR A 188 -5.28 0.75 -17.29
CA THR A 188 -6.37 -0.23 -17.44
C THR A 188 -7.02 -0.56 -16.08
N ASN A 189 -6.22 -0.82 -15.06
CA ASN A 189 -6.74 -1.08 -13.70
C ASN A 189 -7.47 0.13 -13.13
N THR A 190 -6.94 1.34 -13.32
CA THR A 190 -7.56 2.57 -12.85
C THR A 190 -8.91 2.79 -13.53
N TRP A 191 -9.00 2.56 -14.83
CA TRP A 191 -10.28 2.64 -15.55
C TRP A 191 -11.30 1.64 -15.01
N ALA A 192 -10.92 0.35 -14.89
CA ALA A 192 -11.80 -0.68 -14.35
C ALA A 192 -12.30 -0.32 -12.95
N TYR A 193 -11.41 0.19 -12.08
CA TYR A 193 -11.77 0.66 -10.74
C TYR A 193 -12.79 1.80 -10.77
N PHE A 194 -12.67 2.76 -11.71
CA PHE A 194 -13.64 3.85 -11.85
C PHE A 194 -14.99 3.36 -12.30
N GLN A 195 -15.04 2.48 -13.29
CA GLN A 195 -16.30 1.88 -13.75
C GLN A 195 -16.98 1.11 -12.62
N GLN A 196 -16.22 0.30 -11.88
CA GLN A 196 -16.74 -0.43 -10.73
C GLN A 196 -17.30 0.51 -9.66
N SER A 197 -16.59 1.59 -9.34
CA SER A 197 -17.00 2.59 -8.35
C SER A 197 -18.27 3.33 -8.77
N ASP A 198 -18.36 3.69 -10.04
CA ASP A 198 -19.52 4.39 -10.61
C ASP A 198 -20.78 3.51 -10.63
N LEU A 199 -20.66 2.30 -11.18
CA LEU A 199 -21.77 1.32 -11.20
C LEU A 199 -22.26 1.00 -9.80
N THR A 200 -21.34 0.77 -8.85
CA THR A 200 -21.70 0.47 -7.46
C THR A 200 -22.37 1.69 -6.80
N GLY A 201 -21.91 2.89 -7.12
CA GLY A 201 -22.48 4.14 -6.62
C GLY A 201 -23.90 4.38 -7.06
N HIS A 202 -24.23 4.02 -8.30
CA HIS A 202 -25.59 4.16 -8.86
C HIS A 202 -26.55 3.07 -8.38
N GLN A 203 -26.10 1.84 -8.22
CA GLN A 203 -26.97 0.71 -7.90
C GLN A 203 -27.18 0.50 -6.40
N LEU A 204 -26.19 0.82 -5.56
CA LEU A 204 -26.26 0.62 -4.11
C LEU A 204 -26.29 1.97 -3.38
N GLN A 205 -27.47 2.37 -2.97
CA GLN A 205 -27.70 3.63 -2.23
C GLN A 205 -27.20 3.53 -0.78
N ASP A 206 -27.34 2.35 -0.16
CA ASP A 206 -26.88 2.14 1.20
C ASP A 206 -25.36 1.99 1.30
N ARG A 207 -24.76 2.76 2.22
CA ARG A 207 -23.32 2.79 2.44
C ARG A 207 -22.76 1.43 2.92
N ALA A 208 -23.47 0.78 3.84
CA ALA A 208 -23.03 -0.49 4.39
C ALA A 208 -23.08 -1.60 3.33
N ALA A 209 -24.16 -1.64 2.53
CA ALA A 209 -24.32 -2.55 1.40
C ALA A 209 -23.21 -2.36 0.36
N ARG A 210 -22.89 -1.11 0.01
CA ARG A 210 -21.79 -0.79 -0.92
C ARG A 210 -20.44 -1.27 -0.40
N THR A 211 -20.13 -0.97 0.87
CA THR A 211 -18.86 -1.37 1.49
C THR A 211 -18.73 -2.89 1.54
N SER A 212 -19.79 -3.58 1.92
CA SER A 212 -19.85 -5.04 1.98
C SER A 212 -19.69 -5.67 0.59
N PHE A 213 -20.34 -5.11 -0.42
CA PHE A 213 -20.25 -5.60 -1.80
C PHE A 213 -18.82 -5.47 -2.35
N LEU A 214 -18.20 -4.31 -2.19
CA LEU A 214 -16.81 -4.11 -2.62
C LEU A 214 -15.84 -5.03 -1.88
N ALA A 215 -16.01 -5.20 -0.57
CA ALA A 215 -15.21 -6.11 0.21
C ALA A 215 -15.36 -7.58 -0.24
N ASN A 216 -16.56 -8.00 -0.64
CA ASN A 216 -16.79 -9.33 -1.18
C ASN A 216 -16.12 -9.54 -2.55
N ILE A 217 -16.08 -8.51 -3.39
CA ILE A 217 -15.31 -8.55 -4.65
C ILE A 217 -13.82 -8.72 -4.33
N ASP A 218 -13.28 -7.96 -3.38
CA ASP A 218 -11.87 -8.09 -2.98
C ASP A 218 -11.55 -9.49 -2.44
N ILE A 219 -12.44 -10.09 -1.65
CA ILE A 219 -12.31 -11.47 -1.20
C ILE A 219 -12.25 -12.43 -2.39
N ALA A 220 -13.17 -12.31 -3.35
CA ALA A 220 -13.22 -13.18 -4.52
C ALA A 220 -11.95 -13.06 -5.37
N VAL A 221 -11.51 -11.83 -5.66
CA VAL A 221 -10.27 -11.56 -6.42
C VAL A 221 -9.05 -12.14 -5.70
N ASN A 222 -8.89 -11.89 -4.40
CA ASN A 222 -7.76 -12.42 -3.64
C ASN A 222 -7.80 -13.95 -3.53
N THR A 223 -8.98 -14.56 -3.41
CA THR A 223 -9.13 -16.02 -3.40
C THR A 223 -8.68 -16.63 -4.72
N ILE A 224 -9.14 -16.09 -5.85
CA ILE A 224 -8.70 -16.53 -7.18
C ILE A 224 -7.19 -16.34 -7.34
N THR A 225 -6.65 -15.22 -6.87
CA THR A 225 -5.22 -14.93 -6.91
C THR A 225 -4.41 -15.97 -6.13
N VAL A 226 -4.84 -16.33 -4.91
CA VAL A 226 -4.19 -17.40 -4.12
C VAL A 226 -4.21 -18.74 -4.87
N LEU A 227 -5.36 -19.10 -5.46
CA LEU A 227 -5.47 -20.34 -6.22
C LEU A 227 -4.49 -20.35 -7.40
N ILE A 228 -4.41 -19.26 -8.16
CA ILE A 228 -3.45 -19.13 -9.27
C ILE A 228 -2.01 -19.21 -8.75
N GLN A 229 -1.69 -18.50 -7.67
CA GLN A 229 -0.35 -18.50 -7.09
C GLN A 229 0.09 -19.88 -6.61
N VAL A 230 -0.80 -20.64 -6.00
CA VAL A 230 -0.48 -21.97 -5.46
C VAL A 230 -0.42 -23.04 -6.56
N PHE A 231 -1.35 -23.02 -7.53
CA PHE A 231 -1.48 -24.09 -8.50
C PHE A 231 -0.78 -23.85 -9.85
N LEU A 232 -0.53 -22.58 -10.21
CA LEU A 232 0.12 -22.24 -11.49
C LEU A 232 1.55 -21.71 -11.37
N THR A 233 1.94 -21.19 -10.20
CA THR A 233 3.28 -20.58 -10.04
C THR A 233 4.15 -21.28 -8.98
N GLY A 234 3.61 -22.32 -8.30
CA GLY A 234 4.31 -23.15 -7.31
C GLY A 234 5.15 -24.27 -7.94
#